data_24bc22b58592cd74a514bdcddac139df
#
_entry.id   24bc22b58592cd74a514bdcddac139df
#
_cell.length_a   1.000
_cell.length_b   1.000
_cell.length_c   1.000
_cell.angle_alpha   90.00
_cell.angle_beta   90.00
_cell.angle_gamma   90.00
#
_symmetry.space_group_name_H-M   'P 1'
#
loop_
_entity.id
_entity.type
_entity.pdbx_description
1 polymer ?
#
loop_
_entity_poly.entity_id
_entity_poly.type
_entity_poly.pdbx_seq_one_letter_code
_entity_poly.pdbx_strand_id
1 'polypeptide(L)'
;MIDETLTALTDIKMPHYAPLAQASGSIDLNGTILPEYCCNTLVLGSGAAGWRAAVELKRQNVDVMVASSKAFWGTSACSGSDKQTLHTANTRANGDHFLTLSNTLAAGGAMDHDTAYVEAVGSVNTCEVL
;
A
#
# COMPACT_ATOMS: atom_id res chain seq x y z
N MET A 1 16.91 -25.23 -21.75
CA MET A 1 15.67 -24.50 -21.47
C MET A 1 15.47 -24.19 -19.99
N ILE A 2 15.44 -25.15 -19.05
CA ILE A 2 15.36 -24.89 -17.60
C ILE A 2 16.61 -24.18 -17.08
N ASP A 3 17.79 -24.60 -17.51
CA ASP A 3 19.06 -23.98 -17.09
C ASP A 3 19.23 -22.54 -17.60
N GLU A 4 18.76 -22.23 -18.81
CA GLU A 4 18.77 -20.85 -19.33
C GLU A 4 17.84 -19.93 -18.54
N THR A 5 16.68 -20.45 -18.12
CA THR A 5 15.74 -19.70 -17.30
C THR A 5 16.28 -19.45 -15.88
N LEU A 6 16.93 -20.44 -15.29
CA LEU A 6 17.57 -20.30 -13.98
C LEU A 6 18.75 -19.34 -14.02
N THR A 7 19.56 -19.37 -15.09
CA THR A 7 20.66 -18.42 -15.31
C THR A 7 20.12 -17.00 -15.47
N ALA A 8 19.03 -16.81 -16.23
CA ALA A 8 18.40 -15.51 -16.38
C ALA A 8 17.81 -14.97 -15.05
N LEU A 9 17.31 -15.86 -14.18
CA LEU A 9 16.82 -15.49 -12.86
C LEU A 9 17.95 -15.08 -11.89
N THR A 10 19.15 -15.60 -12.03
CA THR A 10 20.30 -15.20 -11.21
C THR A 10 20.85 -13.80 -11.57
N ASP A 11 20.57 -13.32 -12.77
CA ASP A 11 20.95 -11.99 -13.23
C ASP A 11 19.93 -10.88 -12.84
N ILE A 12 18.81 -11.25 -12.24
CA ILE A 12 17.84 -10.27 -11.73
C ILE A 12 18.49 -9.53 -10.56
N LYS A 13 18.90 -8.30 -10.82
CA LYS A 13 19.33 -7.40 -9.75
C LYS A 13 18.13 -7.09 -8.87
N MET A 14 18.13 -7.59 -7.65
CA MET A 14 17.14 -7.20 -6.65
C MET A 14 17.13 -5.68 -6.52
N PRO A 15 15.95 -5.05 -6.44
CA PRO A 15 15.89 -3.62 -6.22
C PRO A 15 16.69 -3.26 -4.98
N HIS A 16 17.48 -2.21 -5.09
CA HIS A 16 18.25 -1.72 -3.96
C HIS A 16 17.26 -1.14 -2.93
N TYR A 17 17.00 -1.89 -1.88
CA TYR A 17 16.19 -1.38 -0.79
C TYR A 17 16.92 -0.21 -0.12
N ALA A 18 16.17 0.85 0.15
CA ALA A 18 16.69 1.94 0.96
C ALA A 18 17.28 1.37 2.27
N PRO A 19 18.43 1.87 2.72
CA PRO A 19 18.99 1.41 3.99
C PRO A 19 17.96 1.61 5.11
N LEU A 20 17.94 0.69 6.05
CA LEU A 20 17.12 0.84 7.26
C LEU A 20 17.45 2.17 7.92
N ALA A 21 16.44 2.84 8.47
CA ALA A 21 16.62 4.09 9.19
C ALA A 21 17.69 3.90 10.29
N GLN A 22 18.62 4.83 10.37
CA GLN A 22 19.61 4.82 11.42
C GLN A 22 19.07 5.52 12.66
N ALA A 23 19.36 4.97 13.84
CA ALA A 23 18.97 5.61 15.09
C ALA A 23 19.67 6.96 15.21
N SER A 24 18.93 7.98 15.60
CA SER A 24 19.43 9.33 15.88
C SER A 24 20.01 9.45 17.30
N GLY A 25 19.63 8.54 18.19
CA GLY A 25 20.05 8.51 19.57
C GLY A 25 19.72 7.19 20.26
N SER A 26 19.78 7.19 21.57
CA SER A 26 19.35 6.08 22.41
C SER A 26 18.72 6.57 23.71
N ILE A 27 17.75 5.85 24.20
CA ILE A 27 17.04 6.13 25.46
C ILE A 27 17.24 4.93 26.39
N ASP A 28 17.63 5.20 27.63
CA ASP A 28 17.67 4.18 28.68
C ASP A 28 16.28 4.12 29.35
N LEU A 29 15.63 2.98 29.21
CA LEU A 29 14.38 2.69 29.85
C LEU A 29 14.58 1.60 30.92
N ASN A 30 14.80 2.01 32.16
CA ASN A 30 15.02 1.11 33.31
C ASN A 30 16.14 0.09 33.08
N GLY A 31 17.28 0.51 32.53
CA GLY A 31 18.42 -0.32 32.25
C GLY A 31 18.40 -1.02 30.88
N THR A 32 17.36 -0.79 30.09
CA THR A 32 17.27 -1.27 28.71
C THR A 32 17.54 -0.12 27.76
N ILE A 33 18.60 -0.18 26.99
CA ILE A 33 18.94 0.85 25.99
C ILE A 33 18.14 0.58 24.71
N LEU A 34 17.29 1.53 24.36
CA LEU A 34 16.46 1.49 23.15
C LEU A 34 16.98 2.51 22.13
N PRO A 35 16.98 2.17 20.83
CA PRO A 35 17.32 3.13 19.79
C PRO A 35 16.22 4.18 19.65
N GLU A 36 16.62 5.44 19.52
CA GLU A 36 15.74 6.57 19.26
C GLU A 36 15.78 6.93 17.78
N TYR A 37 14.60 7.16 17.19
CA TYR A 37 14.46 7.60 15.82
C TYR A 37 13.63 8.88 15.76
N CYS A 38 14.11 9.87 15.00
CA CYS A 38 13.39 11.11 14.77
C CYS A 38 12.92 11.19 13.32
N CYS A 39 11.68 11.59 13.12
CA CYS A 39 11.10 11.84 11.80
C CYS A 39 10.00 12.91 11.93
N ASN A 40 9.63 13.52 10.79
CA ASN A 40 8.48 14.44 10.77
C ASN A 40 7.16 13.67 10.94
N THR A 41 7.02 12.57 10.21
CA THR A 41 5.79 11.78 10.20
C THR A 41 6.12 10.30 10.36
N LEU A 42 5.48 9.66 11.32
CA LEU A 42 5.57 8.23 11.56
C LEU A 42 4.29 7.54 11.04
N VAL A 43 4.44 6.63 10.10
CA VAL A 43 3.37 5.76 9.60
C VAL A 43 3.47 4.41 10.30
N LEU A 44 2.43 4.04 11.02
CA LEU A 44 2.36 2.74 11.70
C LEU A 44 1.61 1.73 10.82
N GLY A 45 2.34 0.72 10.40
CA GLY A 45 1.84 -0.38 9.58
C GLY A 45 2.29 -0.31 8.13
N SER A 46 2.63 -1.48 7.57
CA SER A 46 3.14 -1.66 6.21
C SER A 46 2.10 -2.30 5.26
N GLY A 47 0.82 -2.11 5.52
CA GLY A 47 -0.25 -2.45 4.59
C GLY A 47 -0.36 -1.44 3.43
N ALA A 48 -1.27 -1.66 2.49
CA ALA A 48 -1.46 -0.79 1.33
C ALA A 48 -1.69 0.68 1.70
N ALA A 49 -2.52 0.94 2.70
CA ALA A 49 -2.79 2.30 3.17
C ALA A 49 -1.53 2.99 3.74
N GLY A 50 -0.76 2.28 4.56
CA GLY A 50 0.48 2.81 5.14
C GLY A 50 1.53 3.12 4.07
N TRP A 51 1.74 2.20 3.14
CA TRP A 51 2.65 2.45 2.02
C TRP A 51 2.18 3.60 1.13
N ARG A 52 0.88 3.67 0.82
CA ARG A 52 0.34 4.78 0.03
C ARG A 52 0.55 6.12 0.72
N ALA A 53 0.28 6.21 2.01
CA ALA A 53 0.51 7.41 2.79
C ALA A 53 2.00 7.80 2.80
N ALA A 54 2.89 6.84 3.02
CA ALA A 54 4.33 7.10 3.04
C ALA A 54 4.86 7.57 1.68
N VAL A 55 4.41 6.96 0.58
CA VAL A 55 4.78 7.37 -0.79
C VAL A 55 4.32 8.79 -1.07
N GLU A 56 3.07 9.12 -0.71
CA GLU A 56 2.54 10.46 -0.96
C GLU A 56 3.25 11.55 -0.14
N LEU A 57 3.53 11.27 1.13
CA LEU A 57 4.35 12.15 1.97
C LEU A 57 5.75 12.35 1.39
N LYS A 58 6.36 11.29 0.90
CA LYS A 58 7.68 11.37 0.27
C LYS A 58 7.68 12.17 -1.03
N ARG A 59 6.62 12.07 -1.83
CA ARG A 59 6.42 12.90 -3.04
C ARG A 59 6.36 14.39 -2.70
N GLN A 60 5.83 14.72 -1.53
CA GLN A 60 5.77 16.09 -1.02
C GLN A 60 7.04 16.51 -0.25
N ASN A 61 8.11 15.74 -0.34
CA ASN A 61 9.39 15.95 0.37
C ASN A 61 9.27 15.98 1.91
N VAL A 62 8.24 15.33 2.46
CA VAL A 62 8.12 15.16 3.90
C VAL A 62 9.05 14.04 4.35
N ASP A 63 9.74 14.26 5.47
CA ASP A 63 10.52 13.21 6.12
C ASP A 63 9.57 12.23 6.81
N VAL A 64 9.54 10.99 6.29
CA VAL A 64 8.60 9.95 6.71
C VAL A 64 9.33 8.66 7.06
N MET A 65 8.88 8.06 8.15
CA MET A 65 9.31 6.73 8.58
C MET A 65 8.11 5.80 8.63
N VAL A 66 8.30 4.56 8.16
CA VAL A 66 7.30 3.50 8.30
C VAL A 66 7.77 2.51 9.35
N ALA A 67 6.97 2.31 10.38
CA ALA A 67 7.21 1.31 11.40
C ALA A 67 6.19 0.17 11.30
N SER A 68 6.67 -1.06 11.26
CA SER A 68 5.87 -2.27 11.19
C SER A 68 6.57 -3.40 11.91
N SER A 69 5.81 -4.34 12.45
CA SER A 69 6.36 -5.53 13.12
C SER A 69 7.20 -6.41 12.17
N LYS A 70 6.84 -6.41 10.89
CA LYS A 70 7.60 -7.06 9.80
C LYS A 70 7.36 -6.31 8.51
N ALA A 71 8.42 -6.15 7.71
CA ALA A 71 8.31 -5.59 6.37
C ALA A 71 7.41 -6.47 5.50
N PHE A 72 6.56 -5.85 4.69
CA PHE A 72 5.62 -6.54 3.77
C PHE A 72 4.60 -7.45 4.46
N TRP A 73 4.38 -7.28 5.76
CA TRP A 73 3.32 -7.95 6.48
C TRP A 73 2.14 -7.00 6.69
N GLY A 74 0.97 -7.52 6.56
CA GLY A 74 -0.29 -6.82 6.71
C GLY A 74 -1.36 -7.57 5.94
N THR A 75 -2.61 -7.29 6.22
CA THR A 75 -3.74 -7.92 5.52
C THR A 75 -3.62 -7.76 4.00
N SER A 76 -3.13 -6.60 3.54
CA SER A 76 -2.95 -6.33 2.10
C SER A 76 -1.95 -7.27 1.41
N ALA A 77 -0.91 -7.70 2.12
CA ALA A 77 0.07 -8.64 1.58
C ALA A 77 -0.39 -10.10 1.69
N CYS A 78 -1.28 -10.38 2.66
CA CYS A 78 -1.73 -11.73 2.99
C CYS A 78 -3.12 -12.05 2.41
N SER A 79 -3.90 -11.05 2.02
CA SER A 79 -5.21 -11.21 1.40
C SER A 79 -5.08 -11.49 -0.09
N GLY A 80 -4.40 -12.58 -0.43
CA GLY A 80 -4.24 -12.98 -1.81
C GLY A 80 -5.29 -13.97 -2.24
N SER A 81 -5.97 -13.71 -3.35
CA SER A 81 -6.44 -14.78 -4.21
C SER A 81 -5.57 -14.78 -5.47
N ASP A 82 -5.58 -15.86 -6.21
CA ASP A 82 -4.95 -15.98 -7.53
C ASP A 82 -5.53 -14.97 -8.55
N LYS A 83 -6.61 -14.29 -8.19
CA LYS A 83 -7.29 -13.26 -8.99
C LYS A 83 -7.35 -11.95 -8.22
N GLN A 84 -6.34 -11.13 -8.40
CA GLN A 84 -6.36 -9.75 -7.93
C GLN A 84 -7.31 -8.96 -8.84
N THR A 85 -8.49 -8.57 -8.32
CA THR A 85 -9.46 -7.80 -9.08
C THR A 85 -9.55 -6.39 -8.51
N LEU A 86 -9.24 -5.40 -9.32
CA LEU A 86 -9.52 -4.00 -9.02
C LEU A 86 -10.85 -3.63 -9.67
N HIS A 87 -11.83 -3.28 -8.85
CA HIS A 87 -13.11 -2.79 -9.34
C HIS A 87 -12.99 -1.30 -9.67
N THR A 88 -13.15 -0.96 -10.93
CA THR A 88 -13.09 0.42 -11.42
C THR A 88 -14.38 0.81 -12.12
N ALA A 89 -14.74 2.07 -12.03
CA ALA A 89 -15.85 2.60 -12.79
C ALA A 89 -15.54 2.53 -14.29
N ASN A 90 -16.46 1.95 -15.06
CA ASN A 90 -16.29 1.78 -16.50
C ASN A 90 -16.96 2.92 -17.27
N THR A 91 -16.17 3.76 -17.91
CA THR A 91 -16.66 4.88 -18.71
C THR A 91 -17.43 4.48 -19.99
N ARG A 92 -17.43 3.18 -20.34
CA ARG A 92 -18.17 2.64 -21.47
C ARG A 92 -19.56 2.11 -21.08
N ALA A 93 -19.91 2.13 -19.78
CA ALA A 93 -21.23 1.71 -19.33
C ALA A 93 -22.30 2.70 -19.79
N ASN A 94 -23.46 2.17 -20.19
CA ASN A 94 -24.63 3.01 -20.47
C ASN A 94 -25.16 3.58 -19.15
N GLY A 95 -25.27 4.89 -19.06
CA GLY A 95 -25.72 5.60 -17.86
C GLY A 95 -24.58 6.07 -16.96
N ASP A 96 -24.93 6.35 -15.70
CA ASP A 96 -23.94 6.77 -14.69
C ASP A 96 -23.11 5.56 -14.24
N HIS A 97 -21.86 5.53 -14.69
CA HIS A 97 -20.93 4.44 -14.40
C HIS A 97 -20.49 4.41 -12.92
N PHE A 98 -20.47 5.55 -12.24
CA PHE A 98 -20.17 5.60 -10.80
C PHE A 98 -21.32 5.02 -10.00
N LEU A 99 -22.55 5.39 -10.33
CA LEU A 99 -23.75 4.83 -9.68
C LEU A 99 -23.88 3.32 -9.94
N THR A 100 -23.57 2.87 -11.14
CA THR A 100 -23.60 1.45 -11.50
C THR A 100 -22.60 0.65 -10.67
N LEU A 101 -21.37 1.15 -10.54
CA LEU A 101 -20.35 0.50 -9.73
C LEU A 101 -20.70 0.55 -8.24
N SER A 102 -21.17 1.70 -7.72
CA SER A 102 -21.54 1.83 -6.30
C SER A 102 -22.69 0.89 -5.92
N ASN A 103 -23.70 0.76 -6.77
CA ASN A 103 -24.78 -0.20 -6.57
C ASN A 103 -24.27 -1.65 -6.53
N THR A 104 -23.30 -1.98 -7.37
CA THR A 104 -22.68 -3.31 -7.39
C THR A 104 -21.88 -3.55 -6.10
N LEU A 105 -21.12 -2.57 -5.63
CA LEU A 105 -20.33 -2.66 -4.40
C LEU A 105 -21.24 -2.77 -3.16
N ALA A 106 -22.34 -2.02 -3.13
CA ALA A 106 -23.30 -2.03 -2.02
C ALA A 106 -24.22 -3.26 -2.00
N ALA A 107 -24.38 -3.94 -3.14
CA ALA A 107 -25.32 -5.07 -3.28
C ALA A 107 -25.06 -6.23 -2.31
N GLY A 108 -23.83 -6.40 -1.85
CA GLY A 108 -23.45 -7.41 -0.86
C GLY A 108 -23.84 -7.07 0.58
N GLY A 109 -24.33 -5.85 0.85
CA GLY A 109 -24.73 -5.39 2.18
C GLY A 109 -23.59 -5.12 3.16
N ALA A 110 -22.34 -5.25 2.73
CA ALA A 110 -21.16 -5.02 3.56
C ALA A 110 -20.69 -3.54 3.55
N MET A 111 -21.21 -2.74 2.62
CA MET A 111 -20.85 -1.35 2.43
C MET A 111 -22.12 -0.53 2.23
N ASP A 112 -22.22 0.64 2.85
CA ASP A 112 -23.32 1.58 2.60
C ASP A 112 -23.15 2.28 1.24
N HIS A 113 -24.24 2.83 0.71
CA HIS A 113 -24.26 3.40 -0.64
C HIS A 113 -23.38 4.63 -0.79
N ASP A 114 -23.25 5.47 0.24
CA ASP A 114 -22.45 6.69 0.18
C ASP A 114 -20.96 6.33 0.13
N THR A 115 -20.53 5.40 0.98
CA THR A 115 -19.17 4.86 0.95
C THR A 115 -18.88 4.17 -0.39
N ALA A 116 -19.80 3.37 -0.90
CA ALA A 116 -19.65 2.70 -2.19
C ALA A 116 -19.53 3.71 -3.36
N TYR A 117 -20.23 4.83 -3.28
CA TYR A 117 -20.15 5.87 -4.29
C TYR A 117 -18.80 6.59 -4.25
N VAL A 118 -18.29 6.92 -3.07
CA VAL A 118 -16.95 7.49 -2.89
C VAL A 118 -15.87 6.57 -3.44
N GLU A 119 -15.96 5.28 -3.15
CA GLU A 119 -15.06 4.24 -3.70
C GLU A 119 -15.14 4.18 -5.23
N ALA A 120 -16.36 4.21 -5.78
CA ALA A 120 -16.54 4.17 -7.23
C ALA A 120 -15.90 5.39 -7.93
N VAL A 121 -16.08 6.59 -7.38
CA VAL A 121 -15.46 7.81 -7.91
C VAL A 121 -13.94 7.75 -7.77
N GLY A 122 -13.44 7.31 -6.61
CA GLY A 122 -12.01 7.19 -6.35
C GLY A 122 -11.32 6.13 -7.20
N SER A 123 -12.04 5.13 -7.70
CA SER A 123 -11.48 4.00 -8.44
C SER A 123 -10.75 4.42 -9.74
N VAL A 124 -11.23 5.46 -10.41
CA VAL A 124 -10.61 5.98 -11.63
C VAL A 124 -9.25 6.59 -11.33
N ASN A 125 -9.16 7.43 -10.30
CA ASN A 125 -7.91 8.06 -9.88
C ASN A 125 -6.89 7.03 -9.38
N THR A 126 -7.35 5.96 -8.74
CA THR A 126 -6.47 4.89 -8.27
C THR A 126 -5.80 4.16 -9.43
N CYS A 127 -6.51 3.92 -10.54
CA CYS A 127 -5.93 3.31 -11.73
C CYS A 127 -4.89 4.18 -12.44
N GLU A 128 -4.97 5.50 -12.33
CA GLU A 128 -3.99 6.41 -12.95
C GLU A 128 -2.68 6.51 -12.17
N VAL A 129 -2.67 6.02 -10.93
CA VAL A 129 -1.54 6.20 -9.99
C VAL A 129 -0.80 4.87 -9.73
N LEU A 130 -1.36 3.74 -10.12
CA LEU A 130 -0.72 2.42 -10.06
C LEU A 130 0.06 2.13 -11.33
#